data_bf66f46f0267d14b3d136256f8abc6e2
#
_entry.id   bf66f46f0267d14b3d136256f8abc6e2
#
_cell.length_a   1.000
_cell.length_b   1.000
_cell.length_c   1.000
_cell.angle_alpha   90.00
_cell.angle_beta   90.00
_cell.angle_gamma   90.00
#
_symmetry.space_group_name_H-M   'P 1'
#
loop_
_entity.id
_entity.type
_entity.pdbx_description
1 polymer ?
#
loop_
_entity_poly.entity_id
_entity_poly.type
_entity_poly.pdbx_seq_one_letter_code
_entity_poly.pdbx_strand_id
1 'polypeptide(L)'
;MHATLHTNRGDIRLELFENHAPKTVENFRGLATGEKEWTDPATGEKRTGAPLYDGVIFHRVIDGFMIQGGDPLGRGTGGPGYTFDDEIHPELRFSEPYLLAMANAGLRRDPITGQVGGTNGSQFFITVTETPHLNGKHTIFGKVVDAESRAVVDAIATTRTRPGDRPVEDVVIESISFES
;
A
#
# COMPACT_ATOMS: atom_id res chain seq x y z
N MET A 1 -8.16 9.80 -10.95
CA MET A 1 -8.21 8.33 -11.15
C MET A 1 -8.74 7.68 -9.89
N HIS A 2 -9.63 6.71 -10.05
CA HIS A 2 -10.17 5.96 -8.94
C HIS A 2 -9.78 4.48 -9.04
N ALA A 3 -9.61 3.84 -7.90
CA ALA A 3 -9.36 2.41 -7.80
C ALA A 3 -10.29 1.82 -6.75
N THR A 4 -10.63 0.55 -6.90
CA THR A 4 -11.39 -0.18 -5.89
C THR A 4 -10.63 -1.44 -5.50
N LEU A 5 -10.33 -1.57 -4.22
CA LEU A 5 -9.80 -2.81 -3.65
C LEU A 5 -11.00 -3.71 -3.35
N HIS A 6 -11.12 -4.80 -4.07
CA HIS A 6 -12.16 -5.80 -3.82
C HIS A 6 -11.62 -6.80 -2.79
N THR A 7 -12.06 -6.66 -1.54
CA THR A 7 -11.59 -7.52 -0.46
C THR A 7 -12.66 -8.51 -0.03
N ASN A 8 -12.26 -9.56 0.67
CA ASN A 8 -13.20 -10.50 1.25
C ASN A 8 -13.99 -9.92 2.45
N ARG A 9 -13.77 -8.64 2.77
CA ARG A 9 -14.51 -7.90 3.81
C ARG A 9 -15.34 -6.77 3.22
N GLY A 10 -15.31 -6.57 1.90
CA GLY A 10 -16.02 -5.54 1.17
C GLY A 10 -15.09 -4.69 0.31
N ASP A 11 -15.67 -3.76 -0.42
CA ASP A 11 -14.95 -2.90 -1.35
C ASP A 11 -14.43 -1.65 -0.66
N ILE A 12 -13.20 -1.26 -1.01
CA ILE A 12 -12.59 -0.01 -0.56
C ILE A 12 -12.32 0.83 -1.81
N ARG A 13 -13.08 1.91 -1.98
CA ARG A 13 -12.92 2.80 -3.11
C ARG A 13 -11.95 3.92 -2.78
N LEU A 14 -10.97 4.13 -3.67
CA LEU A 14 -9.87 5.07 -3.48
C LEU A 14 -9.86 6.12 -4.59
N GLU A 15 -9.51 7.35 -4.24
CA GLU A 15 -9.06 8.36 -5.19
C GLU A 15 -7.53 8.34 -5.18
N LEU A 16 -6.90 8.27 -6.34
CA LEU A 16 -5.44 8.28 -6.47
C LEU A 16 -4.96 9.66 -6.86
N PHE A 17 -3.89 10.13 -6.21
CA PHE A 17 -3.34 11.47 -6.40
C PHE A 17 -2.24 11.48 -7.47
N GLU A 18 -2.63 11.27 -8.71
CA GLU A 18 -1.70 11.16 -9.84
C GLU A 18 -0.91 12.43 -10.14
N ASN A 19 -1.43 13.61 -9.73
CA ASN A 19 -0.71 14.87 -9.91
C ASN A 19 0.31 15.14 -8.79
N HIS A 20 0.05 14.63 -7.58
CA HIS A 20 0.93 14.81 -6.42
C HIS A 20 2.01 13.73 -6.32
N ALA A 21 1.68 12.51 -6.73
CA ALA A 21 2.58 11.37 -6.64
C ALA A 21 2.50 10.51 -7.92
N PRO A 22 2.90 11.06 -9.06
CA PRO A 22 2.71 10.40 -10.37
C PRO A 22 3.43 9.06 -10.50
N LYS A 23 4.66 8.96 -10.01
CA LYS A 23 5.43 7.71 -10.10
C LYS A 23 4.87 6.63 -9.18
N THR A 24 4.43 7.02 -8.00
CA THR A 24 3.83 6.11 -7.02
C THR A 24 2.50 5.56 -7.53
N VAL A 25 1.65 6.43 -8.07
CA VAL A 25 0.36 6.02 -8.67
C VAL A 25 0.58 5.11 -9.87
N GLU A 26 1.53 5.45 -10.75
CA GLU A 26 1.87 4.61 -11.91
C GLU A 26 2.37 3.23 -11.48
N ASN A 27 3.23 3.17 -10.47
CA ASN A 27 3.73 1.93 -9.91
C ASN A 27 2.59 1.07 -9.34
N PHE A 28 1.74 1.67 -8.52
CA PHE A 28 0.60 0.97 -7.92
C PHE A 28 -0.33 0.42 -8.99
N ARG A 29 -0.69 1.24 -9.97
CA ARG A 29 -1.56 0.83 -11.07
C ARG A 29 -0.92 -0.29 -11.90
N GLY A 30 0.34 -0.13 -12.27
CA GLY A 30 1.07 -1.12 -13.07
C GLY A 30 1.17 -2.47 -12.39
N LEU A 31 1.45 -2.49 -11.09
CA LEU A 31 1.50 -3.72 -10.31
C LEU A 31 0.10 -4.35 -10.14
N ALA A 32 -0.90 -3.51 -9.88
CA ALA A 32 -2.27 -3.98 -9.67
C ALA A 32 -2.91 -4.58 -10.91
N THR A 33 -2.60 -4.03 -12.09
CA THR A 33 -3.15 -4.51 -13.37
C THR A 33 -2.32 -5.64 -14.00
N GLY A 34 -1.07 -5.80 -13.55
CA GLY A 34 -0.14 -6.73 -14.17
C GLY A 34 0.59 -6.16 -15.39
N GLU A 35 0.35 -4.88 -15.73
CA GLU A 35 1.05 -4.23 -16.85
C GLU A 35 2.53 -4.03 -16.57
N LYS A 36 2.90 -3.92 -15.29
CA LYS A 36 4.29 -3.75 -14.88
C LYS A 36 4.89 -5.08 -14.47
N GLU A 37 6.09 -5.38 -15.00
CA GLU A 37 6.86 -6.55 -14.60
C GLU A 37 7.34 -6.40 -13.16
N TRP A 38 7.29 -7.50 -12.42
CA TRP A 38 7.81 -7.57 -11.05
C TRP A 38 8.44 -8.94 -10.80
N THR A 39 9.29 -9.03 -9.80
CA THR A 39 9.95 -10.28 -9.42
C THR A 39 9.25 -10.86 -8.19
N ASP A 40 8.79 -12.10 -8.30
CA ASP A 40 8.12 -12.79 -7.22
C ASP A 40 9.15 -13.15 -6.14
N PRO A 41 9.04 -12.58 -4.92
CA PRO A 41 10.02 -12.84 -3.87
C PRO A 41 10.00 -14.28 -3.33
N ALA A 42 8.92 -15.03 -3.57
CA ALA A 42 8.84 -16.42 -3.14
C ALA A 42 9.65 -17.36 -4.04
N THR A 43 9.77 -17.06 -5.33
CA THR A 43 10.41 -17.93 -6.32
C THR A 43 11.61 -17.32 -7.01
N GLY A 44 11.75 -15.99 -6.98
CA GLY A 44 12.75 -15.26 -7.75
C GLY A 44 12.42 -15.11 -9.22
N GLU A 45 11.25 -15.57 -9.64
CA GLU A 45 10.82 -15.50 -11.04
C GLU A 45 10.23 -14.14 -11.39
N LYS A 46 10.53 -13.68 -12.60
CA LYS A 46 9.87 -12.48 -13.13
C LYS A 46 8.46 -12.82 -13.55
N ARG A 47 7.54 -11.93 -13.18
CA ARG A 47 6.13 -12.03 -13.55
C ARG A 47 5.77 -10.92 -14.53
N THR A 48 5.15 -11.29 -15.63
CA THR A 48 4.61 -10.38 -16.64
C THR A 48 3.14 -10.68 -16.86
N GLY A 49 2.30 -9.65 -16.97
CA GLY A 49 0.86 -9.83 -17.12
C GLY A 49 0.18 -10.42 -15.90
N ALA A 50 0.83 -10.41 -14.75
CA ALA A 50 0.32 -11.00 -13.51
C ALA A 50 0.08 -9.89 -12.47
N PRO A 51 -1.18 -9.64 -12.05
CA PRO A 51 -1.46 -8.66 -11.01
C PRO A 51 -0.83 -9.06 -9.67
N LEU A 52 0.04 -8.18 -9.14
CA LEU A 52 0.78 -8.48 -7.91
C LEU A 52 -0.14 -8.60 -6.70
N TYR A 53 -1.16 -7.73 -6.62
CA TYR A 53 -1.99 -7.62 -5.42
C TYR A 53 -3.09 -8.67 -5.33
N ASP A 54 -3.37 -9.41 -6.38
CA ASP A 54 -4.42 -10.44 -6.35
C ASP A 54 -4.07 -11.55 -5.36
N GLY A 55 -4.93 -11.75 -4.37
CA GLY A 55 -4.73 -12.76 -3.34
C GLY A 55 -3.81 -12.34 -2.19
N VAL A 56 -3.34 -11.09 -2.18
CA VAL A 56 -2.43 -10.59 -1.16
C VAL A 56 -3.21 -10.09 0.05
N ILE A 57 -2.69 -10.33 1.26
CA ILE A 57 -3.39 -10.02 2.50
C ILE A 57 -2.97 -8.69 3.12
N PHE A 58 -3.81 -8.17 4.01
CA PHE A 58 -3.41 -7.14 4.97
C PHE A 58 -2.73 -7.85 6.15
N HIS A 59 -1.41 -7.90 6.11
CA HIS A 59 -0.61 -8.67 7.07
C HIS A 59 -0.34 -7.96 8.40
N ARG A 60 -0.59 -6.66 8.46
CA ARG A 60 -0.36 -5.84 9.67
C ARG A 60 -1.52 -4.87 9.85
N VAL A 61 -2.29 -5.07 10.90
CA VAL A 61 -3.48 -4.28 11.20
C VAL A 61 -3.40 -3.83 12.65
N ILE A 62 -3.44 -2.52 12.86
CA ILE A 62 -3.37 -1.93 14.20
C ILE A 62 -4.58 -1.01 14.38
N ASP A 63 -5.50 -1.40 15.25
CA ASP A 63 -6.67 -0.60 15.59
C ASP A 63 -6.25 0.79 16.07
N GLY A 64 -6.96 1.82 15.60
CA GLY A 64 -6.65 3.19 15.94
C GLY A 64 -5.42 3.77 15.25
N PHE A 65 -4.82 3.03 14.31
CA PHE A 65 -3.65 3.48 13.56
C PHE A 65 -3.79 3.28 12.05
N MET A 66 -3.64 2.06 11.55
CA MET A 66 -3.65 1.81 10.10
C MET A 66 -3.83 0.33 9.77
N ILE A 67 -4.14 0.06 8.50
CA ILE A 67 -4.12 -1.29 7.94
C ILE A 67 -3.06 -1.32 6.83
N GLN A 68 -2.20 -2.32 6.83
CA GLN A 68 -1.07 -2.43 5.89
C GLN A 68 -1.10 -3.75 5.15
N GLY A 69 -0.86 -3.69 3.84
CA GLY A 69 -0.80 -4.86 2.98
C GLY A 69 0.10 -4.62 1.78
N GLY A 70 -0.02 -5.48 0.77
CA GLY A 70 0.71 -5.31 -0.48
C GLY A 70 2.02 -6.06 -0.58
N ASP A 71 2.36 -6.88 0.40
CA ASP A 71 3.52 -7.77 0.33
C ASP A 71 3.11 -9.11 -0.29
N PRO A 72 3.66 -9.50 -1.46
CA PRO A 72 3.34 -10.81 -2.05
C PRO A 72 3.62 -12.00 -1.13
N LEU A 73 4.56 -11.86 -0.18
CA LEU A 73 4.84 -12.89 0.83
C LEU A 73 3.87 -12.84 2.03
N GLY A 74 3.16 -11.74 2.20
CA GLY A 74 2.23 -11.57 3.33
C GLY A 74 2.91 -11.48 4.69
N ARG A 75 4.16 -11.05 4.76
CA ARG A 75 4.97 -11.02 6.00
C ARG A 75 5.56 -9.66 6.33
N GLY A 76 5.49 -8.70 5.42
CA GLY A 76 6.10 -7.38 5.59
C GLY A 76 7.54 -7.29 5.08
N THR A 77 8.12 -8.38 4.59
CA THR A 77 9.51 -8.44 4.13
C THR A 77 9.66 -8.49 2.62
N GLY A 78 8.58 -8.73 1.89
CA GLY A 78 8.60 -8.87 0.44
C GLY A 78 8.22 -7.59 -0.29
N GLY A 79 8.39 -7.64 -1.61
CA GLY A 79 8.07 -6.53 -2.49
C GLY A 79 8.19 -6.96 -3.94
N PRO A 80 8.21 -6.01 -4.89
CA PRO A 80 8.18 -6.30 -6.32
C PRO A 80 9.56 -6.59 -6.92
N GLY A 81 10.63 -6.61 -6.13
CA GLY A 81 11.99 -6.86 -6.59
C GLY A 81 12.78 -5.61 -6.96
N TYR A 82 12.22 -4.43 -6.68
CA TYR A 82 12.86 -3.14 -6.88
C TYR A 82 12.36 -2.15 -5.82
N THR A 83 13.05 -1.03 -5.70
CA THR A 83 12.62 0.07 -4.84
C THR A 83 12.65 1.39 -5.62
N PHE A 84 11.92 2.39 -5.13
CA PHE A 84 11.91 3.72 -5.72
C PHE A 84 11.74 4.79 -4.64
N ASP A 85 12.03 6.04 -5.02
CA ASP A 85 12.09 7.16 -4.11
C ASP A 85 10.72 7.67 -3.67
N ASP A 86 10.70 8.35 -2.53
CA ASP A 86 9.51 9.05 -2.03
C ASP A 86 9.14 10.22 -2.94
N GLU A 87 7.84 10.49 -2.99
CA GLU A 87 7.28 11.67 -3.64
C GLU A 87 6.53 12.49 -2.58
N ILE A 88 7.28 13.18 -1.73
CA ILE A 88 6.70 14.00 -0.66
C ILE A 88 6.23 15.33 -1.24
N HIS A 89 4.94 15.61 -1.13
CA HIS A 89 4.34 16.83 -1.64
C HIS A 89 3.92 17.74 -0.49
N PRO A 90 4.26 19.04 -0.54
CA PRO A 90 3.98 19.96 0.59
C PRO A 90 2.49 20.18 0.88
N GLU A 91 1.60 19.91 -0.09
CA GLU A 91 0.17 20.01 0.10
C GLU A 91 -0.44 18.81 0.82
N LEU A 92 0.30 17.70 0.93
CA LEU A 92 -0.21 16.45 1.51
C LEU A 92 0.43 16.19 2.87
N ARG A 93 -0.41 16.04 3.88
CA ARG A 93 0.00 15.76 5.25
C ARG A 93 -0.90 14.70 5.87
N PHE A 94 -0.39 13.97 6.84
CA PHE A 94 -1.16 12.98 7.61
C PHE A 94 -2.01 13.69 8.70
N SER A 95 -2.82 14.65 8.27
CA SER A 95 -3.66 15.49 9.13
C SER A 95 -5.12 15.04 9.21
N GLU A 96 -5.45 13.96 8.52
CA GLU A 96 -6.80 13.37 8.52
C GLU A 96 -6.70 11.85 8.41
N PRO A 97 -7.76 11.10 8.79
CA PRO A 97 -7.78 9.64 8.59
C PRO A 97 -8.06 9.27 7.13
N TYR A 98 -7.93 7.98 6.85
CA TYR A 98 -8.27 7.35 5.57
C TYR A 98 -7.39 7.76 4.39
N LEU A 99 -6.14 8.08 4.68
CA LEU A 99 -5.13 8.35 3.65
C LEU A 99 -4.43 7.06 3.23
N LEU A 100 -4.17 6.96 1.93
CA LEU A 100 -3.43 5.85 1.32
C LEU A 100 -1.99 6.30 1.13
N ALA A 101 -1.06 5.55 1.67
CA ALA A 101 0.36 5.89 1.62
C ALA A 101 1.24 4.65 1.44
N MET A 102 2.49 4.87 1.01
CA MET A 102 3.45 3.80 0.82
C MET A 102 4.16 3.45 2.12
N ALA A 103 4.18 2.17 2.45
CA ALA A 103 5.06 1.63 3.47
C ALA A 103 6.49 1.60 2.91
N ASN A 104 7.47 1.83 3.76
CA ASN A 104 8.88 1.77 3.38
C ASN A 104 9.75 1.42 4.59
N ALA A 105 11.03 1.14 4.32
CA ALA A 105 12.03 0.85 5.34
C ALA A 105 12.94 2.06 5.63
N GLY A 106 12.48 3.26 5.28
CA GLY A 106 13.25 4.49 5.38
C GLY A 106 14.22 4.66 4.21
N LEU A 107 15.10 5.65 4.31
CA LEU A 107 16.12 5.87 3.30
C LEU A 107 17.26 4.88 3.46
N ARG A 108 17.82 4.44 2.36
CA ARG A 108 18.92 3.48 2.34
C ARG A 108 20.07 4.01 1.48
N ARG A 109 21.30 3.86 1.98
CA ARG A 109 22.49 4.24 1.24
C ARG A 109 23.01 3.04 0.45
N ASP A 110 23.26 3.24 -0.84
CA ASP A 110 23.90 2.22 -1.68
C ASP A 110 25.37 2.10 -1.25
N PRO A 111 25.85 0.90 -0.86
CA PRO A 111 27.23 0.72 -0.41
C PRO A 111 28.27 0.89 -1.52
N ILE A 112 27.87 0.80 -2.79
CA ILE A 112 28.79 0.94 -3.93
C ILE A 112 28.87 2.39 -4.38
N THR A 113 27.71 3.05 -4.62
CA THR A 113 27.67 4.41 -5.16
C THR A 113 27.66 5.49 -4.09
N GLY A 114 27.29 5.15 -2.84
CA GLY A 114 27.09 6.11 -1.78
C GLY A 114 25.81 6.94 -1.89
N GLN A 115 25.01 6.71 -2.93
CA GLN A 115 23.74 7.42 -3.10
C GLN A 115 22.70 6.95 -2.10
N VAL A 116 21.91 7.90 -1.60
CA VAL A 116 20.80 7.64 -0.70
C VAL A 116 19.52 7.56 -1.53
N GLY A 117 18.77 6.46 -1.39
CA GLY A 117 17.53 6.25 -2.11
C GLY A 117 16.37 5.83 -1.21
N GLY A 118 15.16 5.92 -1.74
CA GLY A 118 13.96 5.45 -1.08
C GLY A 118 13.83 3.93 -1.13
N THR A 119 12.92 3.41 -0.32
CA THR A 119 12.68 1.96 -0.21
C THR A 119 11.23 1.58 -0.47
N ASN A 120 10.50 2.40 -1.24
CA ASN A 120 9.13 2.09 -1.64
C ASN A 120 9.14 0.93 -2.64
N GLY A 121 8.19 0.04 -2.52
CA GLY A 121 8.03 -1.10 -3.41
C GLY A 121 6.56 -1.36 -3.72
N SER A 122 5.95 -2.35 -3.09
CA SER A 122 4.53 -2.68 -3.29
C SER A 122 3.68 -2.52 -2.05
N GLN A 123 4.26 -2.50 -0.86
CA GLN A 123 3.50 -2.41 0.38
C GLN A 123 2.93 -1.00 0.58
N PHE A 124 1.68 -0.95 1.02
CA PHE A 124 0.96 0.29 1.29
C PHE A 124 0.16 0.17 2.58
N PHE A 125 -0.29 1.30 3.10
CA PHE A 125 -1.19 1.31 4.25
C PHE A 125 -2.28 2.37 4.08
N ILE A 126 -3.38 2.16 4.80
CA ILE A 126 -4.48 3.11 4.88
C ILE A 126 -4.63 3.48 6.35
N THR A 127 -4.56 4.77 6.66
CA THR A 127 -4.68 5.25 8.04
C THR A 127 -6.14 5.28 8.49
N VAL A 128 -6.38 5.13 9.78
CA VAL A 128 -7.72 5.26 10.37
C VAL A 128 -7.81 6.42 11.37
N THR A 129 -6.71 7.17 11.51
CA THR A 129 -6.61 8.34 12.37
C THR A 129 -5.59 9.31 11.78
N GLU A 130 -5.47 10.49 12.36
CA GLU A 130 -4.36 11.41 12.06
C GLU A 130 -3.05 10.79 12.53
N THR A 131 -2.02 10.84 11.69
CA THR A 131 -0.70 10.29 12.01
C THR A 131 0.41 11.29 11.66
N PRO A 132 0.44 12.46 12.33
CA PRO A 132 1.38 13.52 11.95
C PRO A 132 2.85 13.14 12.08
N HIS A 133 3.16 12.13 12.89
CA HIS A 133 4.53 11.60 13.01
C HIS A 133 5.05 10.95 11.71
N LEU A 134 4.16 10.67 10.74
CA LEU A 134 4.55 10.10 9.44
C LEU A 134 4.81 11.16 8.37
N ASN A 135 4.53 12.44 8.65
CA ASN A 135 4.76 13.52 7.70
C ASN A 135 6.22 13.55 7.25
N GLY A 136 6.42 13.66 5.93
CA GLY A 136 7.75 13.73 5.32
C GLY A 136 8.47 12.39 5.21
N LYS A 137 7.88 11.31 5.71
CA LYS A 137 8.52 9.97 5.75
C LYS A 137 7.87 8.97 4.82
N HIS A 138 6.62 9.19 4.43
CA HIS A 138 5.85 8.30 3.57
C HIS A 138 5.13 9.09 2.49
N THR A 139 5.14 8.56 1.27
CA THR A 139 4.41 9.15 0.15
C THR A 139 2.91 8.92 0.31
N ILE A 140 2.15 10.00 0.41
CA ILE A 140 0.70 9.94 0.37
C ILE A 140 0.29 9.97 -1.10
N PHE A 141 -0.44 8.96 -1.58
CA PHE A 141 -0.82 8.88 -2.98
C PHE A 141 -2.30 8.65 -3.24
N GLY A 142 -3.12 8.69 -2.21
CA GLY A 142 -4.57 8.55 -2.37
C GLY A 142 -5.33 8.71 -1.07
N LYS A 143 -6.64 8.54 -1.17
CA LYS A 143 -7.55 8.53 0.01
C LYS A 143 -8.79 7.70 -0.27
N VAL A 144 -9.44 7.24 0.80
CA VAL A 144 -10.74 6.56 0.75
C VAL A 144 -11.83 7.60 0.52
N VAL A 145 -12.73 7.37 -0.46
CA VAL A 145 -13.61 8.43 -0.98
C VAL A 145 -15.03 8.42 -0.46
N ASP A 146 -15.54 7.32 0.10
CA ASP A 146 -16.94 7.27 0.53
C ASP A 146 -17.14 6.62 1.89
N ALA A 147 -18.32 6.83 2.48
CA ALA A 147 -18.62 6.33 3.82
C ALA A 147 -18.66 4.80 3.89
N GLU A 148 -19.11 4.14 2.84
CA GLU A 148 -19.16 2.68 2.79
C GLU A 148 -17.76 2.07 2.81
N SER A 149 -16.84 2.64 2.03
CA SER A 149 -15.45 2.21 1.99
C SER A 149 -14.73 2.48 3.32
N ARG A 150 -15.00 3.62 3.95
CA ARG A 150 -14.45 3.92 5.28
C ARG A 150 -14.93 2.93 6.33
N ALA A 151 -16.18 2.51 6.26
CA ALA A 151 -16.73 1.49 7.16
C ALA A 151 -16.02 0.14 6.96
N VAL A 152 -15.68 -0.23 5.74
CA VAL A 152 -14.90 -1.45 5.46
C VAL A 152 -13.51 -1.34 6.07
N VAL A 153 -12.83 -0.21 5.88
CA VAL A 153 -11.50 0.03 6.46
C VAL A 153 -11.56 -0.07 7.99
N ASP A 154 -12.56 0.56 8.62
CA ASP A 154 -12.73 0.53 10.07
C ASP A 154 -13.01 -0.90 10.58
N ALA A 155 -13.82 -1.67 9.84
CA ALA A 155 -14.10 -3.05 10.19
C ALA A 155 -12.84 -3.92 10.11
N ILE A 156 -11.99 -3.69 9.12
CA ILE A 156 -10.70 -4.39 9.01
C ILE A 156 -9.79 -3.98 10.17
N ALA A 157 -9.70 -2.67 10.46
CA ALA A 157 -8.83 -2.13 11.51
C ALA A 157 -9.18 -2.67 12.90
N THR A 158 -10.43 -3.02 13.15
CA THR A 158 -10.91 -3.54 14.43
C THR A 158 -11.03 -5.06 14.45
N THR A 159 -10.62 -5.75 13.39
CA THR A 159 -10.64 -7.20 13.35
C THR A 159 -9.67 -7.79 14.39
N ARG A 160 -9.98 -8.99 14.85
CA ARG A 160 -9.12 -9.67 15.83
C ARG A 160 -7.78 -10.00 15.21
N THR A 161 -6.69 -9.66 15.91
CA THR A 161 -5.32 -9.93 15.48
C THR A 161 -4.61 -10.86 16.47
N ARG A 162 -3.54 -11.50 15.99
CA ARG A 162 -2.63 -12.30 16.80
C ARG A 162 -1.33 -11.51 17.05
N PRO A 163 -0.41 -11.98 17.92
CA PRO A 163 0.89 -11.32 18.11
C PRO A 163 1.58 -11.07 16.76
N GLY A 164 2.09 -9.84 16.57
CA GLY A 164 2.63 -9.39 15.28
C GLY A 164 1.61 -8.64 14.43
N ASP A 165 0.41 -8.38 14.97
CA ASP A 165 -0.64 -7.56 14.34
C ASP A 165 -1.23 -8.13 13.05
N ARG A 166 -1.08 -9.43 12.82
CA ARG A 166 -1.72 -10.11 11.69
C ARG A 166 -3.15 -10.50 12.08
N PRO A 167 -4.15 -10.22 11.23
CA PRO A 167 -5.52 -10.69 11.47
C PRO A 167 -5.58 -12.21 11.67
N VAL A 168 -6.39 -12.64 12.64
CA VAL A 168 -6.60 -14.07 12.92
C VAL A 168 -7.21 -14.75 11.69
N GLU A 169 -8.18 -14.09 11.04
CA GLU A 169 -8.73 -14.50 9.77
C GLU A 169 -8.19 -13.57 8.69
N ASP A 170 -7.60 -14.14 7.65
CA ASP A 170 -6.97 -13.35 6.60
C ASP A 170 -7.93 -12.37 5.95
N VAL A 171 -7.48 -11.13 5.82
CA VAL A 171 -8.16 -10.09 5.04
C VAL A 171 -7.45 -10.05 3.69
N VAL A 172 -8.14 -10.49 2.64
CA VAL A 172 -7.55 -10.74 1.32
C VAL A 172 -8.02 -9.71 0.32
N ILE A 173 -7.08 -9.14 -0.44
CA ILE A 173 -7.39 -8.35 -1.62
C ILE A 173 -7.61 -9.36 -2.76
N GLU A 174 -8.85 -9.51 -3.21
CA GLU A 174 -9.18 -10.45 -4.28
C GLU A 174 -8.74 -9.91 -5.63
N SER A 175 -8.98 -8.64 -5.86
CA SER A 175 -8.55 -7.93 -7.07
C SER A 175 -8.60 -6.42 -6.84
N ILE A 176 -8.03 -5.66 -7.78
CA ILE A 176 -8.11 -4.19 -7.79
C ILE A 176 -8.58 -3.77 -9.18
N SER A 177 -9.63 -2.94 -9.23
CA SER A 177 -10.12 -2.37 -10.48
C SER A 177 -9.90 -0.87 -10.52
N PHE A 178 -9.83 -0.31 -11.73
CA PHE A 178 -9.55 1.10 -11.94
C PHE A 178 -10.62 1.77 -12.80
N GLU A 179 -10.88 3.05 -12.49
CA GLU A 179 -11.76 3.92 -13.26
C GLU A 179 -11.03 5.26 -13.49
N SER A 180 -11.17 5.78 -14.70
CA SER A 180 -10.58 7.09 -15.03
C SER A 180 -11.36 8.26 -14.45
#